data_f8374356e0d34a744c9df881d1321dcd
#
_entry.id   f8374356e0d34a744c9df881d1321dcd
#
_cell.length_a   1.000
_cell.length_b   1.000
_cell.length_c   1.000
_cell.angle_alpha   90.00
_cell.angle_beta   90.00
_cell.angle_gamma   90.00
#
_symmetry.space_group_name_H-M   'P 1'
#
loop_
_entity.id
_entity.type
_entity.pdbx_description
1 polymer ?
#
loop_
_entity_poly.entity_id
_entity_poly.type
_entity_poly.pdbx_seq_one_letter_code
_entity_poly.pdbx_strand_id
1 'polypeptide(L)'
;MATPTSSTSKYDQYLNKKMSIKTSFTIILIAVLIIWSFIYTGFSIGDLMIGIPQIGAFFGQMVPPDWSYLDQITKPMLDTIRMAIVGTFLGSIVSIPVALLCASNIVQTKWIAIPARFILNIVRTIPDLLLAAVFVAVFGIGQIPGVLALFILTICIIGKLLYESLETIDPGPMEAMTAVGANKVKW
;
A
#
# COMPACT_ATOMS: atom_id res chain seq x y z
N MET A 1 -60.40 -8.00 -12.22
CA MET A 1 -59.55 -9.08 -12.73
C MET A 1 -58.12 -8.54 -12.76
N ALA A 2 -57.32 -8.83 -11.70
CA ALA A 2 -55.96 -8.36 -11.60
C ALA A 2 -55.03 -9.50 -12.04
N THR A 3 -54.18 -9.24 -13.03
CA THR A 3 -53.17 -10.16 -13.54
C THR A 3 -52.03 -10.23 -12.57
N PRO A 4 -51.54 -11.40 -12.14
CA PRO A 4 -50.40 -11.50 -11.26
C PRO A 4 -49.09 -11.18 -12.02
N THR A 5 -48.31 -10.27 -11.43
CA THR A 5 -47.03 -9.77 -11.92
C THR A 5 -45.97 -10.86 -11.96
N SER A 6 -45.33 -10.98 -13.10
CA SER A 6 -44.31 -12.00 -13.49
C SER A 6 -42.93 -11.85 -12.85
N SER A 7 -42.80 -11.17 -11.71
CA SER A 7 -41.53 -10.93 -11.03
C SER A 7 -41.04 -12.06 -10.13
N THR A 8 -41.95 -12.89 -9.63
CA THR A 8 -41.63 -14.03 -8.73
C THR A 8 -40.94 -15.20 -9.47
N SER A 9 -41.22 -15.36 -10.77
CA SER A 9 -40.70 -16.47 -11.58
C SER A 9 -39.16 -16.43 -11.78
N LYS A 10 -38.57 -15.25 -11.85
CA LYS A 10 -37.11 -15.13 -12.07
C LYS A 10 -36.31 -15.50 -10.82
N TYR A 11 -36.77 -15.09 -9.64
CA TYR A 11 -36.10 -15.42 -8.36
C TYR A 11 -36.14 -16.91 -8.05
N ASP A 12 -37.29 -17.59 -8.32
CA ASP A 12 -37.42 -19.02 -8.15
C ASP A 12 -36.53 -19.82 -9.11
N GLN A 13 -36.23 -19.29 -10.29
CA GLN A 13 -35.34 -19.90 -11.26
C GLN A 13 -33.87 -19.83 -10.82
N TYR A 14 -33.47 -18.79 -10.07
CA TYR A 14 -32.12 -18.69 -9.49
C TYR A 14 -31.92 -19.61 -8.29
N LEU A 15 -32.97 -19.78 -7.46
CA LEU A 15 -32.94 -20.66 -6.28
C LEU A 15 -32.95 -22.15 -6.65
N ASN A 16 -33.52 -22.49 -7.80
CA ASN A 16 -33.65 -23.88 -8.24
C ASN A 16 -32.60 -24.33 -9.28
N LYS A 17 -31.54 -23.53 -9.46
CA LYS A 17 -30.44 -23.90 -10.34
C LYS A 17 -29.67 -25.04 -9.69
N LYS A 18 -29.95 -26.29 -10.10
CA LYS A 18 -29.16 -27.48 -9.70
C LYS A 18 -27.68 -27.13 -9.86
N MET A 19 -26.96 -27.13 -8.73
CA MET A 19 -25.51 -26.85 -8.74
C MET A 19 -24.85 -27.77 -9.75
N SER A 20 -24.14 -27.19 -10.70
CA SER A 20 -23.39 -27.95 -11.69
C SER A 20 -22.39 -28.84 -10.97
N ILE A 21 -22.19 -30.06 -11.44
CA ILE A 21 -21.20 -31.02 -10.90
C ILE A 21 -19.83 -30.33 -10.75
N LYS A 22 -19.48 -29.42 -11.68
CA LYS A 22 -18.25 -28.61 -11.62
C LYS A 22 -18.24 -27.67 -10.40
N THR A 23 -19.35 -27.02 -10.10
CA THR A 23 -19.47 -26.12 -8.95
C THR A 23 -19.39 -26.88 -7.63
N SER A 24 -20.06 -28.03 -7.54
CA SER A 24 -19.96 -28.90 -6.34
C SER A 24 -18.54 -29.39 -6.13
N PHE A 25 -17.85 -29.81 -7.18
CA PHE A 25 -16.45 -30.28 -7.10
C PHE A 25 -15.52 -29.13 -6.62
N THR A 26 -15.71 -27.91 -7.14
CA THR A 26 -14.92 -26.75 -6.73
C THR A 26 -15.15 -26.42 -5.25
N ILE A 27 -16.41 -26.46 -4.79
CA ILE A 27 -16.74 -26.19 -3.37
C ILE A 27 -16.10 -27.24 -2.46
N ILE A 28 -16.19 -28.52 -2.82
CA ILE A 28 -15.58 -29.60 -2.05
C ILE A 28 -14.06 -29.44 -2.02
N LEU A 29 -13.43 -29.13 -3.15
CA LEU A 29 -11.98 -28.90 -3.22
C LEU A 29 -11.54 -27.74 -2.30
N ILE A 30 -12.27 -26.61 -2.35
CA ILE A 30 -11.99 -25.47 -1.49
C ILE A 30 -12.18 -25.84 -0.01
N ALA A 31 -13.25 -26.54 0.33
CA ALA A 31 -13.50 -26.98 1.70
C ALA A 31 -12.39 -27.89 2.22
N VAL A 32 -11.92 -28.85 1.41
CA VAL A 32 -10.79 -29.75 1.75
C VAL A 32 -9.51 -28.94 1.96
N LEU A 33 -9.21 -27.98 1.08
CA LEU A 33 -8.03 -27.13 1.22
C LEU A 33 -8.09 -26.26 2.49
N ILE A 34 -9.25 -25.72 2.83
CA ILE A 34 -9.45 -24.95 4.05
C ILE A 34 -9.24 -25.84 5.28
N ILE A 35 -9.86 -27.02 5.34
CA ILE A 35 -9.73 -27.97 6.46
C ILE A 35 -8.27 -28.41 6.60
N TRP A 36 -7.61 -28.73 5.49
CA TRP A 36 -6.17 -29.06 5.50
C TRP A 36 -5.34 -27.91 6.06
N SER A 37 -5.61 -26.66 5.60
CA SER A 37 -4.92 -25.47 6.10
C SER A 37 -5.10 -25.30 7.60
N PHE A 38 -6.32 -25.48 8.12
CA PHE A 38 -6.59 -25.41 9.57
C PHE A 38 -5.79 -26.45 10.36
N ILE A 39 -5.79 -27.70 9.88
CA ILE A 39 -5.06 -28.79 10.54
C ILE A 39 -3.55 -28.56 10.49
N TYR A 40 -3.03 -28.13 9.32
CA TYR A 40 -1.59 -27.91 9.14
C TYR A 40 -1.06 -26.69 9.91
N THR A 41 -1.89 -25.66 10.04
CA THR A 41 -1.54 -24.44 10.80
C THR A 41 -1.61 -24.65 12.31
N GLY A 42 -2.17 -25.78 12.78
CA GLY A 42 -2.36 -26.05 14.21
C GLY A 42 -3.38 -25.09 14.87
N PHE A 43 -4.29 -24.51 14.06
CA PHE A 43 -5.28 -23.60 14.57
C PHE A 43 -6.24 -24.33 15.52
N SER A 44 -6.27 -23.89 16.77
CA SER A 44 -7.15 -24.42 17.81
C SER A 44 -8.14 -23.34 18.27
N ILE A 45 -9.42 -23.66 18.21
CA ILE A 45 -10.47 -22.80 18.77
C ILE A 45 -10.29 -22.69 20.30
N GLY A 46 -9.72 -23.74 20.94
CA GLY A 46 -9.38 -23.72 22.36
C GLY A 46 -8.34 -22.64 22.68
N ASP A 47 -7.29 -22.51 21.84
CA ASP A 47 -6.25 -21.50 22.04
C ASP A 47 -6.80 -20.10 21.84
N LEU A 48 -7.73 -19.93 20.91
CA LEU A 48 -8.44 -18.66 20.71
C LEU A 48 -9.25 -18.28 21.96
N MET A 49 -9.98 -19.24 22.53
CA MET A 49 -10.77 -19.00 23.76
C MET A 49 -9.90 -18.70 24.98
N ILE A 50 -8.71 -19.29 25.06
CA ILE A 50 -7.71 -18.99 26.10
C ILE A 50 -7.08 -17.60 25.87
N GLY A 51 -6.92 -17.19 24.59
CA GLY A 51 -6.37 -15.89 24.25
C GLY A 51 -7.28 -14.70 24.59
N ILE A 52 -8.61 -14.85 24.54
CA ILE A 52 -9.56 -13.77 24.81
C ILE A 52 -9.41 -13.16 26.23
N PRO A 53 -9.36 -13.95 27.31
CA PRO A 53 -9.09 -13.41 28.65
C PRO A 53 -7.73 -12.74 28.76
N GLN A 54 -6.70 -13.24 28.05
CA GLN A 54 -5.36 -12.66 28.04
C GLN A 54 -5.37 -11.25 27.42
N ILE A 55 -6.16 -11.05 26.37
CA ILE A 55 -6.37 -9.72 25.76
C ILE A 55 -6.98 -8.77 26.81
N GLY A 56 -8.01 -9.21 27.55
CA GLY A 56 -8.61 -8.43 28.63
C GLY A 56 -7.61 -8.06 29.74
N ALA A 57 -6.78 -9.02 30.15
CA ALA A 57 -5.72 -8.79 31.13
C ALA A 57 -4.66 -7.81 30.61
N PHE A 58 -4.27 -7.92 29.33
CA PHE A 58 -3.33 -7.02 28.69
C PHE A 58 -3.85 -5.56 28.69
N PHE A 59 -5.10 -5.34 28.27
CA PHE A 59 -5.72 -4.01 28.36
C PHE A 59 -5.87 -3.51 29.79
N GLY A 60 -6.14 -4.40 30.74
CA GLY A 60 -6.21 -4.06 32.17
C GLY A 60 -4.88 -3.55 32.72
N GLN A 61 -3.74 -4.02 32.22
CA GLN A 61 -2.41 -3.54 32.62
C GLN A 61 -2.06 -2.16 32.02
N MET A 62 -2.80 -1.70 30.99
CA MET A 62 -2.59 -0.39 30.40
C MET A 62 -3.26 0.75 31.20
N VAL A 63 -4.08 0.41 32.21
CA VAL A 63 -4.81 1.37 33.04
C VAL A 63 -4.49 1.13 34.52
N PRO A 64 -4.03 2.15 35.27
CA PRO A 64 -3.82 3.56 34.87
C PRO A 64 -2.52 3.77 34.07
N PRO A 65 -2.47 4.79 33.18
CA PRO A 65 -1.24 5.15 32.47
C PRO A 65 -0.16 5.64 33.44
N ASP A 66 1.05 5.18 33.22
CA ASP A 66 2.19 5.67 33.98
C ASP A 66 2.74 6.97 33.39
N TRP A 67 2.28 8.10 33.92
CA TRP A 67 2.69 9.43 33.48
C TRP A 67 4.15 9.75 33.75
N SER A 68 4.81 9.05 34.69
CA SER A 68 6.22 9.24 34.95
C SER A 68 7.13 8.79 33.80
N TYR A 69 6.60 7.94 32.91
CA TYR A 69 7.32 7.44 31.74
C TYR A 69 7.42 8.47 30.59
N LEU A 70 6.66 9.58 30.67
CA LEU A 70 6.65 10.61 29.61
C LEU A 70 8.03 11.19 29.34
N ASP A 71 8.84 11.43 30.38
CA ASP A 71 10.18 11.98 30.18
C ASP A 71 11.10 11.04 29.37
N GLN A 72 10.90 9.73 29.51
CA GLN A 72 11.69 8.73 28.78
C GLN A 72 11.31 8.60 27.33
N ILE A 73 10.03 8.79 26.98
CA ILE A 73 9.52 8.65 25.60
C ILE A 73 9.60 9.95 24.80
N THR A 74 9.68 11.11 25.45
CA THR A 74 9.68 12.42 24.79
C THR A 74 10.85 12.55 23.81
N LYS A 75 12.05 12.16 24.20
CA LYS A 75 13.23 12.24 23.33
C LYS A 75 13.11 11.32 22.09
N PRO A 76 12.82 10.00 22.21
CA PRO A 76 12.62 9.13 21.06
C PRO A 76 11.49 9.60 20.15
N MET A 77 10.42 10.15 20.70
CA MET A 77 9.29 10.68 19.94
C MET A 77 9.70 11.91 19.08
N LEU A 78 10.42 12.86 19.68
CA LEU A 78 10.97 14.01 18.97
C LEU A 78 11.98 13.59 17.89
N ASP A 79 12.81 12.61 18.16
CA ASP A 79 13.76 12.08 17.17
C ASP A 79 13.04 11.44 16.00
N THR A 80 11.96 10.70 16.25
CA THR A 80 11.10 10.12 15.18
C THR A 80 10.47 11.23 14.32
N ILE A 81 9.94 12.28 14.94
CA ILE A 81 9.37 13.43 14.21
C ILE A 81 10.42 14.13 13.35
N ARG A 82 11.62 14.36 13.90
CA ARG A 82 12.74 14.97 13.15
C ARG A 82 13.15 14.11 11.95
N MET A 83 13.29 12.81 12.15
CA MET A 83 13.61 11.86 11.07
C MET A 83 12.53 11.90 9.98
N ALA A 84 11.25 11.91 10.37
CA ALA A 84 10.15 11.97 9.43
C ALA A 84 10.18 13.27 8.61
N ILE A 85 10.33 14.41 9.24
CA ILE A 85 10.39 15.71 8.55
C ILE A 85 11.56 15.75 7.57
N VAL A 86 12.77 15.42 8.02
CA VAL A 86 13.97 15.49 7.19
C VAL A 86 13.91 14.49 6.03
N GLY A 87 13.56 13.22 6.32
CA GLY A 87 13.49 12.17 5.30
C GLY A 87 12.43 12.47 4.24
N THR A 88 11.23 12.88 4.64
CA THR A 88 10.16 13.21 3.69
C THR A 88 10.43 14.47 2.91
N PHE A 89 10.98 15.52 3.53
CA PHE A 89 11.32 16.76 2.85
C PHE A 89 12.36 16.53 1.75
N LEU A 90 13.48 15.89 2.08
CA LEU A 90 14.52 15.57 1.10
C LEU A 90 14.02 14.62 0.02
N GLY A 91 13.26 13.60 0.40
CA GLY A 91 12.65 12.65 -0.54
C GLY A 91 11.67 13.32 -1.50
N SER A 92 10.86 14.27 -1.03
CA SER A 92 9.93 15.04 -1.87
C SER A 92 10.64 15.89 -2.90
N ILE A 93 11.74 16.56 -2.53
CA ILE A 93 12.55 17.35 -3.48
C ILE A 93 13.11 16.45 -4.58
N VAL A 94 13.67 15.29 -4.22
CA VAL A 94 14.27 14.36 -5.19
C VAL A 94 13.20 13.64 -6.01
N SER A 95 11.99 13.45 -5.46
CA SER A 95 10.89 12.80 -6.18
C SER A 95 10.43 13.59 -7.42
N ILE A 96 10.55 14.92 -7.42
CA ILE A 96 10.16 15.77 -8.56
C ILE A 96 10.95 15.42 -9.83
N PRO A 97 12.30 15.53 -9.85
CA PRO A 97 13.06 15.16 -11.05
C PRO A 97 12.90 13.68 -11.41
N VAL A 98 12.78 12.80 -10.43
CA VAL A 98 12.54 11.38 -10.69
C VAL A 98 11.19 11.16 -11.37
N ALA A 99 10.13 11.83 -10.93
CA ALA A 99 8.81 11.75 -11.55
C ALA A 99 8.83 12.28 -12.99
N LEU A 100 9.52 13.40 -13.24
CA LEU A 100 9.67 13.95 -14.60
C LEU A 100 10.40 12.97 -15.54
N LEU A 101 11.41 12.26 -15.04
CA LEU A 101 12.11 11.22 -15.81
C LEU A 101 11.22 9.99 -16.07
N CYS A 102 10.27 9.70 -15.18
CA CYS A 102 9.34 8.60 -15.32
C CYS A 102 8.13 8.93 -16.19
N ALA A 103 7.74 10.19 -16.35
CA ALA A 103 6.56 10.60 -17.10
C ALA A 103 6.77 10.43 -18.61
N SER A 104 5.97 9.57 -19.28
CA SER A 104 6.12 9.27 -20.71
C SER A 104 5.66 10.40 -21.63
N ASN A 105 4.80 11.30 -21.13
CA ASN A 105 4.39 12.50 -21.84
C ASN A 105 5.49 13.58 -21.87
N ILE A 106 6.44 13.55 -20.92
CA ILE A 106 7.56 14.48 -20.81
C ILE A 106 8.81 13.89 -21.47
N VAL A 107 9.21 12.70 -21.04
CA VAL A 107 10.38 11.99 -21.59
C VAL A 107 9.92 11.00 -22.63
N GLN A 108 10.02 11.38 -23.92
CA GLN A 108 9.65 10.55 -25.06
C GLN A 108 10.59 9.36 -25.26
N THR A 109 11.78 9.38 -24.64
CA THR A 109 12.79 8.33 -24.76
C THR A 109 12.45 7.16 -23.86
N LYS A 110 11.85 6.11 -24.42
CA LYS A 110 11.47 4.88 -23.69
C LYS A 110 12.63 4.21 -22.94
N TRP A 111 13.86 4.34 -23.45
CA TRP A 111 15.07 3.82 -22.83
C TRP A 111 15.41 4.45 -21.47
N ILE A 112 14.89 5.63 -21.15
CA ILE A 112 15.08 6.29 -19.85
C ILE A 112 13.86 6.05 -18.96
N ALA A 113 12.66 6.28 -19.47
CA ALA A 113 11.43 6.18 -18.69
C ALA A 113 11.15 4.74 -18.18
N ILE A 114 11.37 3.72 -19.03
CA ILE A 114 11.09 2.32 -18.63
C ILE A 114 11.98 1.84 -17.48
N PRO A 115 13.33 1.95 -17.54
CA PRO A 115 14.16 1.50 -16.43
C PRO A 115 13.96 2.35 -15.17
N ALA A 116 13.71 3.66 -15.27
CA ALA A 116 13.41 4.50 -14.11
C ALA A 116 12.14 4.02 -13.37
N ARG A 117 11.06 3.75 -14.10
CA ARG A 117 9.83 3.17 -13.54
C ARG A 117 10.06 1.78 -12.95
N PHE A 118 10.85 0.97 -13.62
CA PHE A 118 11.16 -0.39 -13.17
C PHE A 118 11.88 -0.36 -11.81
N ILE A 119 12.88 0.50 -11.65
CA ILE A 119 13.60 0.68 -10.39
C ILE A 119 12.65 1.17 -9.29
N LEU A 120 11.83 2.19 -9.55
CA LEU A 120 10.85 2.68 -8.58
C LEU A 120 9.88 1.58 -8.13
N ASN A 121 9.39 0.78 -9.07
CA ASN A 121 8.46 -0.30 -8.76
C ASN A 121 9.13 -1.42 -7.95
N ILE A 122 10.39 -1.79 -8.25
CA ILE A 122 11.14 -2.79 -7.47
C ILE A 122 11.32 -2.30 -6.04
N VAL A 123 11.84 -1.08 -5.85
CA VAL A 123 12.08 -0.56 -4.50
C VAL A 123 10.79 -0.49 -3.69
N ARG A 124 9.67 -0.13 -4.32
CA ARG A 124 8.35 -0.08 -3.68
C ARG A 124 7.83 -1.47 -3.26
N THR A 125 8.29 -2.57 -3.86
CA THR A 125 7.87 -3.92 -3.42
C THR A 125 8.58 -4.37 -2.14
N ILE A 126 9.63 -3.67 -1.74
CA ILE A 126 10.34 -3.96 -0.49
C ILE A 126 9.49 -3.45 0.67
N PRO A 127 9.13 -4.29 1.65
CA PRO A 127 8.44 -3.85 2.86
C PRO A 127 9.25 -2.77 3.61
N ASP A 128 8.57 -1.73 4.08
CA ASP A 128 9.19 -0.56 4.73
C ASP A 128 10.12 -0.96 5.89
N LEU A 129 9.67 -1.92 6.71
CA LEU A 129 10.47 -2.45 7.83
C LEU A 129 11.75 -3.17 7.36
N LEU A 130 11.68 -3.87 6.23
CA LEU A 130 12.85 -4.55 5.68
C LEU A 130 13.88 -3.52 5.18
N LEU A 131 13.42 -2.47 4.49
CA LEU A 131 14.29 -1.39 4.03
C LEU A 131 14.98 -0.70 5.22
N ALA A 132 14.23 -0.38 6.27
CA ALA A 132 14.79 0.19 7.49
C ALA A 132 15.80 -0.75 8.16
N ALA A 133 15.49 -2.06 8.23
CA ALA A 133 16.39 -3.06 8.82
C ALA A 133 17.72 -3.18 8.04
N VAL A 134 17.69 -3.11 6.70
CA VAL A 134 18.90 -3.10 5.87
C VAL A 134 19.76 -1.88 6.19
N PHE A 135 19.18 -0.68 6.31
CA PHE A 135 19.94 0.51 6.68
C PHE A 135 20.49 0.44 8.10
N VAL A 136 19.73 -0.13 9.05
CA VAL A 136 20.22 -0.37 10.40
C VAL A 136 21.39 -1.36 10.40
N ALA A 137 21.35 -2.39 9.57
CA ALA A 137 22.45 -3.34 9.45
C ALA A 137 23.75 -2.70 8.92
N VAL A 138 23.63 -1.71 8.02
CA VAL A 138 24.78 -1.03 7.40
C VAL A 138 25.31 0.12 8.29
N PHE A 139 24.42 0.95 8.81
CA PHE A 139 24.79 2.20 9.51
C PHE A 139 24.69 2.10 11.04
N GLY A 140 24.20 0.98 11.56
CA GLY A 140 23.92 0.82 12.98
C GLY A 140 22.57 1.42 13.40
N ILE A 141 22.21 1.22 14.65
CA ILE A 141 20.98 1.76 15.24
C ILE A 141 21.15 3.27 15.45
N GLY A 142 20.24 4.08 14.89
CA GLY A 142 20.30 5.54 15.05
C GLY A 142 19.33 6.28 14.14
N GLN A 143 19.49 7.61 14.08
CA GLN A 143 18.60 8.47 13.28
C GLN A 143 18.89 8.38 11.78
N ILE A 144 20.14 8.13 11.38
CA ILE A 144 20.55 8.07 9.97
C ILE A 144 19.80 6.99 9.19
N PRO A 145 19.74 5.72 9.62
CA PRO A 145 18.99 4.69 8.91
C PRO A 145 17.49 5.02 8.78
N GLY A 146 16.89 5.64 9.81
CA GLY A 146 15.50 6.06 9.76
C GLY A 146 15.25 7.15 8.71
N VAL A 147 16.11 8.17 8.66
CA VAL A 147 16.04 9.23 7.64
C VAL A 147 16.22 8.66 6.23
N LEU A 148 17.19 7.75 6.01
CA LEU A 148 17.45 7.14 4.71
C LEU A 148 16.29 6.26 4.25
N ALA A 149 15.70 5.48 5.15
CA ALA A 149 14.54 4.66 4.84
C ALA A 149 13.37 5.54 4.40
N LEU A 150 13.02 6.56 5.18
CA LEU A 150 11.95 7.49 4.85
C LEU A 150 12.22 8.29 3.57
N PHE A 151 13.46 8.68 3.34
CA PHE A 151 13.90 9.36 2.12
C PHE A 151 13.61 8.51 0.87
N ILE A 152 14.05 7.25 0.86
CA ILE A 152 13.84 6.36 -0.29
C ILE A 152 12.36 6.03 -0.48
N LEU A 153 11.65 5.72 0.60
CA LEU A 153 10.21 5.46 0.55
C LEU A 153 9.44 6.64 -0.02
N THR A 154 9.78 7.85 0.42
CA THR A 154 9.15 9.07 -0.07
C THR A 154 9.38 9.27 -1.57
N ILE A 155 10.61 9.06 -2.06
CA ILE A 155 10.90 9.12 -3.50
C ILE A 155 10.03 8.14 -4.27
N CYS A 156 9.90 6.90 -3.78
CA CYS A 156 9.13 5.87 -4.47
C CYS A 156 7.62 6.16 -4.46
N ILE A 157 7.08 6.63 -3.35
CA ILE A 157 5.64 6.89 -3.22
C ILE A 157 5.26 8.17 -3.98
N ILE A 158 5.91 9.29 -3.65
CA ILE A 158 5.60 10.60 -4.26
C ILE A 158 6.00 10.60 -5.74
N GLY A 159 7.17 10.05 -6.09
CA GLY A 159 7.61 9.94 -7.46
C GLY A 159 6.62 9.19 -8.34
N LYS A 160 6.08 8.07 -7.82
CA LYS A 160 5.05 7.31 -8.54
C LYS A 160 3.76 8.10 -8.70
N LEU A 161 3.23 8.67 -7.62
CA LEU A 161 1.99 9.44 -7.68
C LEU A 161 2.10 10.64 -8.62
N LEU A 162 3.26 11.33 -8.61
CA LEU A 162 3.51 12.47 -9.48
C LEU A 162 3.55 12.07 -10.96
N TYR A 163 4.32 11.03 -11.35
CA TYR A 163 4.38 10.68 -12.77
C TYR A 163 3.04 10.12 -13.28
N GLU A 164 2.30 9.36 -12.47
CA GLU A 164 0.95 8.91 -12.82
C GLU A 164 -0.02 10.08 -12.99
N SER A 165 0.04 11.08 -12.10
CA SER A 165 -0.75 12.30 -12.22
C SER A 165 -0.38 13.11 -13.48
N LEU A 166 0.91 13.21 -13.80
CA LEU A 166 1.38 13.90 -15.01
C LEU A 166 0.88 13.19 -16.29
N GLU A 167 0.82 11.86 -16.30
CA GLU A 167 0.35 11.09 -17.45
C GLU A 167 -1.17 11.16 -17.67
N THR A 168 -1.94 11.48 -16.63
CA THR A 168 -3.40 11.65 -16.74
C THR A 168 -3.84 13.04 -17.21
N ILE A 169 -2.91 13.97 -17.39
CA ILE A 169 -3.22 15.31 -17.90
C ILE A 169 -3.69 15.22 -19.35
N ASP A 170 -4.84 15.84 -19.65
CA ASP A 170 -5.39 15.93 -21.01
C ASP A 170 -4.37 16.62 -21.96
N PRO A 171 -3.99 15.99 -23.07
CA PRO A 171 -3.07 16.57 -24.04
C PRO A 171 -3.64 17.79 -24.80
N GLY A 172 -4.97 17.97 -24.83
CA GLY A 172 -5.63 19.04 -25.61
C GLY A 172 -5.10 20.45 -25.35
N PRO A 173 -5.01 20.92 -24.09
CA PRO A 173 -4.41 22.22 -23.77
C PRO A 173 -2.94 22.35 -24.20
N MET A 174 -2.18 21.25 -24.11
CA MET A 174 -0.77 21.23 -24.50
C MET A 174 -0.60 21.33 -26.03
N GLU A 175 -1.47 20.67 -26.79
CA GLU A 175 -1.49 20.76 -28.25
C GLU A 175 -1.88 22.17 -28.72
N ALA A 176 -2.88 22.79 -28.07
CA ALA A 176 -3.28 24.16 -28.35
C ALA A 176 -2.14 25.16 -28.09
N MET A 177 -1.42 25.03 -27.00
CA MET A 177 -0.24 25.87 -26.67
C MET A 177 0.88 25.68 -27.70
N THR A 178 1.09 24.45 -28.15
CA THR A 178 2.09 24.16 -29.18
C THR A 178 1.71 24.79 -30.53
N ALA A 179 0.41 24.77 -30.89
CA ALA A 179 -0.10 25.37 -32.13
C ALA A 179 0.11 26.89 -32.19
N VAL A 180 0.10 27.59 -31.05
CA VAL A 180 0.41 29.03 -30.94
C VAL A 180 1.90 29.34 -30.74
N GLY A 181 2.78 28.33 -30.90
CA GLY A 181 4.23 28.51 -30.87
C GLY A 181 4.85 28.50 -29.47
N ALA A 182 4.16 27.98 -28.46
CA ALA A 182 4.77 27.80 -27.13
C ALA A 182 5.79 26.66 -27.17
N ASN A 183 6.96 26.90 -26.57
CA ASN A 183 7.96 25.86 -26.42
C ASN A 183 7.65 24.98 -25.18
N LYS A 184 8.11 23.73 -25.13
CA LYS A 184 7.90 22.74 -24.05
C LYS A 184 8.25 23.24 -22.61
N VAL A 185 8.96 24.34 -22.48
CA VAL A 185 9.32 24.96 -21.19
C VAL A 185 8.34 26.08 -20.81
N LYS A 186 7.41 26.47 -21.69
CA LYS A 186 6.46 27.57 -21.47
C LYS A 186 5.04 27.11 -21.14
N TRP A 187 4.78 25.82 -21.06
CA TRP A 187 3.50 25.18 -20.66
C TRP A 187 3.64 24.16 -19.54
#